data_b2798b3f33fe8710ddf4976fd709494a
#
_entry.id   b2798b3f33fe8710ddf4976fd709494a
#
_cell.length_a   1.000
_cell.length_b   1.000
_cell.length_c   1.000
_cell.angle_alpha   90.00
_cell.angle_beta   90.00
_cell.angle_gamma   90.00
#
_symmetry.space_group_name_H-M   'P 1'
#
loop_
_entity.id
_entity.type
_entity.pdbx_description
1 polymer ?
#
loop_
_entity_poly.entity_id
_entity_poly.type
_entity_poly.pdbx_seq_one_letter_code
_entity_poly.pdbx_strand_id
1 'polypeptide(L)'
;IILILFQTVFLIGYVPSESMEPTLKENSLILGFRPYGELNTGDIVIFEHEEGVFVKRIAACPGEEIEVEGKTYYVPPDSYLLLGDNKENSYDSRYWEDPFICEEKIIAKLLLP
;
A
#
# COMPACT_ATOMS: atom_id res chain seq x y z
N ILE A 1 10.50 1.94 -9.05
CA ILE A 1 10.59 3.34 -9.47
C ILE A 1 9.26 3.76 -10.07
N ILE A 2 8.77 4.88 -9.61
CA ILE A 2 7.50 5.40 -10.08
C ILE A 2 7.73 6.63 -10.94
N LEU A 3 7.15 6.60 -12.15
CA LEU A 3 7.18 7.73 -13.05
C LEU A 3 5.86 8.46 -12.96
N ILE A 4 5.91 9.78 -12.86
CA ILE A 4 4.71 10.60 -12.78
C ILE A 4 4.47 11.21 -14.14
N LEU A 5 3.42 10.78 -14.84
CA LEU A 5 3.07 11.30 -16.15
C LEU A 5 2.03 12.40 -16.08
N PHE A 6 1.00 12.22 -15.25
CA PHE A 6 -0.03 13.23 -15.01
C PHE A 6 -0.03 13.51 -13.53
N GLN A 7 0.78 14.47 -13.12
CA GLN A 7 1.10 14.71 -11.71
C GLN A 7 -0.11 14.88 -10.80
N THR A 8 -1.22 15.33 -11.33
CA THR A 8 -2.41 15.59 -10.53
C THR A 8 -3.42 14.46 -10.55
N VAL A 9 -3.33 13.54 -11.55
CA VAL A 9 -4.37 12.52 -11.73
C VAL A 9 -3.79 11.10 -11.72
N PHE A 10 -2.77 10.85 -12.52
CA PHE A 10 -2.27 9.48 -12.69
C PHE A 10 -0.80 9.35 -12.35
N LEU A 11 -0.45 8.14 -11.89
CA LEU A 11 0.93 7.71 -11.73
C LEU A 11 1.10 6.42 -12.53
N ILE A 12 2.22 6.34 -13.26
CA ILE A 12 2.63 5.09 -13.88
C ILE A 12 3.94 4.69 -13.25
N GLY A 13 4.06 3.43 -12.86
CA GLY A 13 5.26 2.95 -12.22
C GLY A 13 5.51 1.48 -12.47
N TYR A 14 6.60 1.01 -11.90
CA TYR A 14 6.96 -0.40 -11.89
C TYR A 14 6.76 -0.94 -10.49
N VAL A 15 6.39 -2.22 -10.43
CA VAL A 15 6.37 -2.94 -9.16
C VAL A 15 7.83 -3.27 -8.81
N PRO A 16 8.39 -2.72 -7.73
CA PRO A 16 9.83 -2.84 -7.48
C PRO A 16 10.26 -4.15 -6.83
N SER A 17 9.31 -4.98 -6.38
CA SER A 17 9.66 -6.22 -5.70
C SER A 17 8.57 -7.26 -5.91
N GLU A 18 8.81 -8.45 -5.36
CA GLU A 18 7.85 -9.55 -5.44
C GLU A 18 6.82 -9.55 -4.31
N SER A 19 6.81 -8.53 -3.45
CA SER A 19 5.96 -8.50 -2.27
C SER A 19 4.46 -8.59 -2.55
N MET A 20 4.04 -8.21 -3.74
CA MET A 20 2.63 -8.24 -4.14
C MET A 20 2.29 -9.38 -5.09
N GLU A 21 3.22 -10.30 -5.33
CA GLU A 21 2.90 -11.49 -6.12
C GLU A 21 1.97 -12.40 -5.36
N PRO A 22 1.09 -13.10 -6.02
CA PRO A 22 0.92 -13.17 -7.47
C PRO A 22 0.07 -12.06 -8.08
N THR A 23 -0.48 -11.16 -7.26
CA THR A 23 -1.38 -10.11 -7.74
C THR A 23 -0.67 -9.14 -8.68
N LEU A 24 0.50 -8.66 -8.26
CA LEU A 24 1.32 -7.77 -9.07
C LEU A 24 2.72 -8.38 -9.16
N LYS A 25 3.13 -8.69 -10.37
CA LYS A 25 4.44 -9.29 -10.58
C LYS A 25 5.54 -8.22 -10.58
N GLU A 26 6.69 -8.59 -10.07
CA GLU A 26 7.86 -7.71 -10.08
C GLU A 26 8.13 -7.23 -11.51
N ASN A 27 8.49 -5.95 -11.63
CA ASN A 27 8.79 -5.27 -12.90
C ASN A 27 7.58 -5.06 -13.82
N SER A 28 6.37 -5.40 -13.40
CA SER A 28 5.19 -5.09 -14.18
C SER A 28 4.84 -3.61 -14.03
N LEU A 29 4.14 -3.07 -15.02
CA LEU A 29 3.67 -1.69 -14.97
C LEU A 29 2.35 -1.62 -14.22
N ILE A 30 2.17 -0.53 -13.48
CA ILE A 30 0.94 -0.27 -12.76
C ILE A 30 0.45 1.15 -13.04
N LEU A 31 -0.86 1.34 -12.88
CA LEU A 31 -1.48 2.64 -13.04
C LEU A 31 -2.21 3.01 -11.77
N GLY A 32 -1.79 4.11 -11.15
CA GLY A 32 -2.40 4.62 -9.94
C GLY A 32 -3.22 5.86 -10.20
N PHE A 33 -4.27 6.05 -9.41
CA PHE A 33 -5.16 7.20 -9.49
C PHE A 33 -4.96 8.07 -8.25
N ARG A 34 -4.55 9.32 -8.43
CA ARG A 34 -4.20 10.19 -7.32
C ARG A 34 -5.40 10.74 -6.54
N PRO A 35 -6.44 11.25 -7.19
CA PRO A 35 -7.63 11.66 -6.42
C PRO A 35 -8.47 10.44 -6.09
N TYR A 36 -7.95 9.60 -5.20
CA TYR A 36 -8.49 8.25 -4.97
C TYR A 36 -9.81 8.20 -4.22
N GLY A 37 -10.25 9.32 -3.65
CA GLY A 37 -11.53 9.33 -2.94
C GLY A 37 -11.50 8.47 -1.68
N GLU A 38 -12.41 7.53 -1.57
CA GLU A 38 -12.50 6.66 -0.41
C GLU A 38 -11.56 5.47 -0.52
N LEU A 39 -10.87 5.14 0.58
CA LEU A 39 -9.98 3.99 0.65
C LEU A 39 -10.63 2.92 1.51
N ASN A 40 -10.66 1.69 1.00
CA ASN A 40 -11.29 0.57 1.67
C ASN A 40 -10.33 -0.60 1.83
N THR A 41 -10.63 -1.48 2.78
CA THR A 41 -9.88 -2.72 2.95
C THR A 41 -9.91 -3.51 1.64
N GLY A 42 -8.76 -3.97 1.21
CA GLY A 42 -8.61 -4.68 -0.06
C GLY A 42 -8.06 -3.82 -1.18
N ASP A 43 -8.11 -2.49 -1.05
CA ASP A 43 -7.54 -1.61 -2.05
C ASP A 43 -6.02 -1.70 -2.04
N ILE A 44 -5.42 -1.58 -3.21
CA ILE A 44 -3.95 -1.53 -3.34
C ILE A 44 -3.57 -0.08 -3.50
N VAL A 45 -2.60 0.37 -2.70
CA VAL A 45 -2.20 1.77 -2.69
C VAL A 45 -0.70 1.93 -2.88
N ILE A 46 -0.33 3.09 -3.41
CA ILE A 46 1.04 3.53 -3.55
C ILE A 46 1.27 4.57 -2.48
N PHE A 47 2.32 4.42 -1.69
CA PHE A 47 2.54 5.29 -0.54
C PHE A 47 4.03 5.49 -0.25
N GLU A 48 4.32 6.52 0.53
CA GLU A 48 5.67 6.80 0.98
C GLU A 48 5.88 6.26 2.38
N HIS A 49 7.04 5.63 2.60
CA HIS A 49 7.44 5.15 3.91
C HIS A 49 8.95 5.23 4.00
N GLU A 50 9.44 5.86 5.07
CA GLU A 50 10.84 6.16 5.22
C GLU A 50 11.31 6.95 3.99
N GLU A 51 12.31 6.49 3.27
CA GLU A 51 12.78 7.23 2.10
C GLU A 51 12.41 6.52 0.80
N GLY A 52 11.40 5.66 0.85
CA GLY A 52 10.99 4.87 -0.28
C GLY A 52 9.53 5.01 -0.63
N VAL A 53 9.20 4.49 -1.79
CA VAL A 53 7.81 4.41 -2.27
C VAL A 53 7.46 2.94 -2.42
N PHE A 54 6.34 2.55 -1.87
CA PHE A 54 5.92 1.16 -1.80
C PHE A 54 4.52 0.97 -2.36
N VAL A 55 4.22 -0.25 -2.76
CA VAL A 55 2.90 -0.68 -3.22
C VAL A 55 2.47 -1.83 -2.33
N LYS A 56 1.36 -1.67 -1.62
CA LYS A 56 0.84 -2.70 -0.72
C LYS A 56 -0.68 -2.65 -0.72
N ARG A 57 -1.29 -3.68 -0.10
CA ARG A 57 -2.74 -3.77 0.02
C ARG A 57 -3.18 -3.31 1.40
N ILE A 58 -4.28 -2.56 1.46
CA ILE A 58 -4.86 -2.16 2.74
C ILE A 58 -5.45 -3.40 3.41
N ALA A 59 -4.92 -3.75 4.56
CA ALA A 59 -5.41 -4.86 5.36
C ALA A 59 -6.45 -4.40 6.37
N ALA A 60 -6.33 -3.17 6.87
CA ALA A 60 -7.30 -2.60 7.80
C ALA A 60 -7.32 -1.08 7.69
N CYS A 61 -8.50 -0.51 7.87
CA CYS A 61 -8.77 0.92 7.77
C CYS A 61 -8.83 1.57 9.14
N PRO A 62 -8.86 2.93 9.21
CA PRO A 62 -8.90 3.63 10.49
C PRO A 62 -10.02 3.12 11.40
N GLY A 63 -9.68 2.92 12.66
CA GLY A 63 -10.64 2.47 13.67
C GLY A 63 -10.90 0.98 13.70
N GLU A 64 -10.32 0.22 12.79
CA GLU A 64 -10.53 -1.22 12.74
C GLU A 64 -9.52 -1.97 13.59
N GLU A 65 -9.92 -3.18 13.98
CA GLU A 65 -9.07 -4.12 14.69
C GLU A 65 -8.85 -5.33 13.79
N ILE A 66 -7.62 -5.81 13.72
CA ILE A 66 -7.28 -6.97 12.90
C ILE A 66 -6.19 -7.79 13.57
N GLU A 67 -6.29 -9.11 13.45
CA GLU A 67 -5.24 -10.01 13.91
C GLU A 67 -4.44 -10.49 12.70
N VAL A 68 -3.11 -10.35 12.77
CA VAL A 68 -2.22 -10.79 11.71
C VAL A 68 -1.10 -11.59 12.36
N GLU A 69 -0.98 -12.85 11.98
CA GLU A 69 0.08 -13.74 12.48
C GLU A 69 0.16 -13.78 14.01
N GLY A 70 -1.01 -13.85 14.64
CA GLY A 70 -1.08 -13.96 16.09
C GLY A 70 -0.98 -12.65 16.87
N LYS A 71 -0.79 -11.54 16.17
CA LYS A 71 -0.70 -10.22 16.79
C LYS A 71 -1.91 -9.38 16.42
N THR A 72 -2.51 -8.72 17.41
CA THR A 72 -3.67 -7.86 17.18
C THR A 72 -3.23 -6.42 17.00
N TYR A 73 -3.79 -5.77 15.96
CA TYR A 73 -3.53 -4.37 15.65
C TYR A 73 -4.81 -3.57 15.76
N TYR A 74 -4.70 -2.41 16.40
CA TYR A 74 -5.80 -1.45 16.50
C TYR A 74 -5.40 -0.24 15.68
N VAL A 75 -6.06 -0.02 14.55
CA VAL A 75 -5.64 1.00 13.59
C VAL A 75 -6.08 2.39 14.07
N PRO A 76 -5.14 3.32 14.26
CA PRO A 76 -5.48 4.67 14.72
C PRO A 76 -6.31 5.44 13.69
N PRO A 77 -6.96 6.54 14.11
CA PRO A 77 -7.63 7.43 13.16
C PRO A 77 -6.66 7.91 12.09
N ASP A 78 -7.16 8.06 10.86
CA ASP A 78 -6.40 8.57 9.72
C ASP A 78 -5.17 7.72 9.36
N SER A 79 -5.18 6.45 9.75
CA SER A 79 -4.07 5.53 9.48
C SER A 79 -4.57 4.22 8.90
N TYR A 80 -3.66 3.48 8.29
CA TYR A 80 -3.96 2.21 7.63
C TYR A 80 -2.89 1.18 7.95
N LEU A 81 -3.28 -0.07 7.98
CA LEU A 81 -2.34 -1.19 8.07
C LEU A 81 -2.18 -1.78 6.67
N LEU A 82 -0.94 -1.86 6.20
CA LEU A 82 -0.63 -2.23 4.83
C LEU A 82 0.20 -3.50 4.77
N LEU A 83 -0.24 -4.47 3.98
CA LEU A 83 0.42 -5.76 3.85
C LEU A 83 0.67 -6.10 2.39
N GLY A 84 1.76 -6.81 2.13
CA GLY A 84 2.03 -7.37 0.81
C GLY A 84 1.27 -8.68 0.62
N ASP A 85 0.87 -8.95 -0.62
CA ASP A 85 0.15 -10.19 -0.94
C ASP A 85 1.06 -11.41 -0.86
N ASN A 86 2.35 -11.25 -1.11
CA ASN A 86 3.33 -12.33 -0.99
C ASN A 86 3.91 -12.29 0.42
N LYS A 87 3.21 -12.90 1.36
CA LYS A 87 3.53 -12.77 2.78
C LYS A 87 4.93 -13.22 3.17
N GLU A 88 5.49 -14.17 2.45
CA GLU A 88 6.83 -14.69 2.76
C GLU A 88 7.93 -13.76 2.28
N ASN A 89 7.64 -12.91 1.30
CA ASN A 89 8.63 -12.04 0.65
C ASN A 89 8.20 -10.58 0.64
N SER A 90 7.53 -10.14 1.71
CA SER A 90 7.06 -8.77 1.81
C SER A 90 7.63 -8.08 3.05
N TYR A 91 8.19 -6.91 2.85
CA TYR A 91 8.57 -6.02 3.95
C TYR A 91 7.44 -5.00 4.09
N ASP A 92 6.60 -5.16 5.08
CA ASP A 92 5.40 -4.36 5.23
C ASP A 92 5.12 -4.05 6.69
N SER A 93 3.88 -3.62 7.01
CA SER A 93 3.50 -3.20 8.36
C SER A 93 3.91 -4.18 9.47
N ARG A 94 4.00 -5.47 9.17
CA ARG A 94 4.36 -6.48 10.17
C ARG A 94 5.77 -6.26 10.73
N TYR A 95 6.65 -5.63 9.96
CA TYR A 95 8.06 -5.50 10.28
C TYR A 95 8.50 -4.09 10.63
N TRP A 96 7.63 -3.10 10.47
CA TRP A 96 7.98 -1.70 10.75
C TRP A 96 7.83 -1.40 12.22
N GLU A 97 8.67 -0.49 12.72
CA GLU A 97 8.59 -0.06 14.11
C GLU A 97 7.21 0.55 14.41
N ASP A 98 6.75 1.45 13.55
CA ASP A 98 5.37 1.94 13.56
C ASP A 98 4.64 1.26 12.41
N PRO A 99 3.74 0.32 12.70
CA PRO A 99 3.10 -0.46 11.63
C PRO A 99 2.05 0.30 10.84
N PHE A 100 1.66 1.49 11.27
CA PHE A 100 0.57 2.22 10.64
C PHE A 100 1.08 3.34 9.74
N ILE A 101 0.40 3.52 8.59
CA ILE A 101 0.75 4.57 7.62
C ILE A 101 -0.36 5.61 7.65
N CYS A 102 0.00 6.88 7.89
CA CYS A 102 -0.96 7.97 7.87
C CYS A 102 -1.47 8.20 6.44
N GLU A 103 -2.73 8.59 6.35
CA GLU A 103 -3.36 8.82 5.04
C GLU A 103 -2.57 9.81 4.18
N GLU A 104 -1.97 10.83 4.81
CA GLU A 104 -1.21 11.82 4.05
C GLU A 104 0.00 11.25 3.31
N LYS A 105 0.44 10.05 3.69
CA LYS A 105 1.55 9.38 3.02
C LYS A 105 1.10 8.57 1.81
N ILE A 106 -0.21 8.39 1.64
CA ILE A 106 -0.74 7.61 0.52
C ILE A 106 -0.80 8.52 -0.69
N ILE A 107 -0.16 8.10 -1.77
CA ILE A 107 -0.03 8.90 -3.00
C ILE A 107 -1.16 8.63 -3.97
N ALA A 108 -1.52 7.37 -4.13
CA ALA A 108 -2.48 6.97 -5.16
C ALA A 108 -3.08 5.62 -4.85
N LYS A 109 -4.26 5.35 -5.42
CA LYS A 109 -4.91 4.05 -5.38
C LYS A 109 -4.77 3.39 -6.74
N LEU A 110 -4.48 2.11 -6.75
CA LEU A 110 -4.32 1.37 -7.99
C LEU A 110 -5.67 1.21 -8.69
N LEU A 111 -5.72 1.56 -9.96
CA LEU A 111 -6.94 1.40 -10.77
C LEU A 111 -7.07 -0.02 -11.29
N LEU A 112 -5.93 -0.60 -11.62
CA LEU A 112 -5.82 -1.95 -12.15
C LEU A 112 -4.80 -2.69 -11.32
N PRO A 113 -4.86 -3.91 -11.15
CA PRO A 113 -4.97 -4.94 -12.19
C PRO A 113 -6.35 -5.19 -12.61
#